data_36da3b689750c7f051f05ce90f131b9c
#
_entry.id   36da3b689750c7f051f05ce90f131b9c
#
_cell.length_a   1.000
_cell.length_b   1.000
_cell.length_c   1.000
_cell.angle_alpha   90.00
_cell.angle_beta   90.00
_cell.angle_gamma   90.00
#
_symmetry.space_group_name_H-M   'P 1'
#
loop_
_entity.id
_entity.type
_entity.pdbx_description
1 polymer ?
#
loop_
_entity_poly.entity_id
_entity_poly.type
_entity_poly.pdbx_seq_one_letter_code
_entity_poly.pdbx_strand_id
1 'polypeptide(L)'
;EEDEKVFYDAMTFWNNREGIAVGDSMGGCLSIIITRDGGHHWSKLSCDELPPGIAGEGAFAASNTNIAVVGDKAWIATTSSRIYFSPDKGKTWEMQSTPIVKDEPTQGIYSLDFYNENVGVAIGGDYTNPKNNTANKAITKDGGKTWNFIADGQEPDYKSCVQFVPSSDGKEIVALGFTGISYSSDSGDSWKQLSEEPFYTFRFLNDSIAYAAGKGRISKLAFK
;
A
#
# COMPACT_ATOMS: atom_id res chain seq x y z
N GLU A 1 -13.12 12.05 15.55
CA GLU A 1 -12.27 13.22 15.35
C GLU A 1 -13.10 14.31 14.68
N GLU A 2 -13.09 15.53 15.20
CA GLU A 2 -14.01 16.63 14.78
C GLU A 2 -13.28 17.77 14.05
N ASP A 3 -12.00 17.59 13.67
CA ASP A 3 -11.24 18.61 12.93
C ASP A 3 -11.61 18.57 11.44
N GLU A 4 -11.93 19.72 10.86
CA GLU A 4 -12.30 19.86 9.43
C GLU A 4 -11.19 19.44 8.45
N LYS A 5 -9.95 19.33 8.92
CA LYS A 5 -8.78 18.93 8.12
C LYS A 5 -8.49 17.43 8.18
N VAL A 6 -9.25 16.68 8.98
CA VAL A 6 -9.06 15.23 9.07
C VAL A 6 -9.45 14.56 7.76
N PHE A 7 -8.52 13.80 7.21
CA PHE A 7 -8.74 13.00 6.02
C PHE A 7 -8.19 11.59 6.25
N TYR A 8 -9.01 10.57 6.06
CA TYR A 8 -8.60 9.17 6.14
C TYR A 8 -8.42 8.57 4.75
N ASP A 9 -7.25 8.00 4.49
CA ASP A 9 -6.81 7.51 3.19
C ASP A 9 -7.12 6.04 2.97
N ALA A 10 -6.98 5.23 4.03
CA ALA A 10 -7.16 3.80 3.94
C ALA A 10 -7.68 3.20 5.25
N MET A 11 -8.37 2.06 5.12
CA MET A 11 -8.90 1.28 6.23
C MET A 11 -8.85 -0.20 5.91
N THR A 12 -8.50 -1.02 6.91
CA THR A 12 -8.55 -2.48 6.81
C THR A 12 -8.85 -3.11 8.18
N PHE A 13 -9.13 -4.42 8.19
CA PHE A 13 -9.43 -5.16 9.40
C PHE A 13 -8.56 -6.41 9.49
N TRP A 14 -8.01 -6.71 10.69
CA TRP A 14 -7.37 -7.99 10.98
C TRP A 14 -8.38 -9.13 11.11
N ASN A 15 -9.57 -8.80 11.59
CA ASN A 15 -10.69 -9.73 11.80
C ASN A 15 -12.01 -8.94 11.98
N ASN A 16 -13.11 -9.64 12.26
CA ASN A 16 -14.44 -9.04 12.39
C ASN A 16 -14.58 -7.98 13.51
N ARG A 17 -13.61 -7.85 14.41
CA ARG A 17 -13.67 -6.95 15.58
C ARG A 17 -12.57 -5.91 15.55
N GLU A 18 -11.41 -6.22 15.02
CA GLU A 18 -10.22 -5.40 15.10
C GLU A 18 -9.89 -4.81 13.74
N GLY A 19 -9.84 -3.51 13.66
CA GLY A 19 -9.55 -2.77 12.43
C GLY A 19 -8.72 -1.53 12.68
N ILE A 20 -8.15 -1.01 11.61
CA ILE A 20 -7.27 0.16 11.59
C ILE A 20 -7.62 1.05 10.40
N ALA A 21 -7.58 2.36 10.61
CA ALA A 21 -7.57 3.33 9.52
C ALA A 21 -6.44 4.33 9.72
N VAL A 22 -5.89 4.80 8.62
CA VAL A 22 -4.83 5.80 8.55
C VAL A 22 -5.27 7.01 7.75
N GLY A 23 -4.87 8.18 8.20
CA GLY A 23 -5.08 9.45 7.52
C GLY A 23 -3.85 10.35 7.60
N ASP A 24 -3.96 11.51 6.98
CA ASP A 24 -2.90 12.52 6.94
C ASP A 24 -2.43 12.94 8.32
N SER A 25 -1.18 13.43 8.38
CA SER A 25 -0.57 13.89 9.62
C SER A 25 -1.31 15.06 10.24
N MET A 26 -1.67 14.89 11.50
CA MET A 26 -2.28 15.92 12.34
C MET A 26 -1.47 16.07 13.62
N GLY A 27 -0.99 17.31 13.89
CA GLY A 27 -0.26 17.57 15.14
C GLY A 27 1.12 16.92 15.24
N GLY A 28 1.74 16.53 14.11
CA GLY A 28 3.10 16.00 14.07
C GLY A 28 3.24 14.49 13.99
N CYS A 29 2.14 13.76 13.85
CA CYS A 29 2.12 12.31 13.58
C CYS A 29 0.95 11.96 12.65
N LEU A 30 0.99 10.77 12.05
CA LEU A 30 -0.13 10.25 11.25
C LEU A 30 -1.41 10.13 12.11
N SER A 31 -2.56 10.39 11.50
CA SER A 31 -3.85 10.09 12.12
C SER A 31 -4.12 8.58 11.99
N ILE A 32 -3.89 7.84 13.06
CA ILE A 32 -4.19 6.41 13.12
C ILE A 32 -5.29 6.19 14.15
N ILE A 33 -6.37 5.54 13.70
CA ILE A 33 -7.47 5.11 14.57
C ILE A 33 -7.62 3.60 14.54
N ILE A 34 -7.98 3.03 15.69
CA ILE A 34 -8.12 1.59 15.87
C ILE A 34 -9.49 1.28 16.48
N THR A 35 -10.16 0.27 15.97
CA THR A 35 -11.34 -0.35 16.56
C THR A 35 -11.02 -1.72 17.14
N ARG A 36 -11.73 -2.10 18.21
CA ARG A 36 -11.65 -3.43 18.85
C ARG A 36 -13.02 -4.11 18.95
N ASP A 37 -14.04 -3.49 18.39
CA ASP A 37 -15.44 -3.93 18.50
C ASP A 37 -16.20 -3.94 17.16
N GLY A 38 -15.46 -4.09 16.06
CA GLY A 38 -16.04 -4.19 14.72
C GLY A 38 -16.44 -2.84 14.13
N GLY A 39 -15.84 -1.75 14.61
CA GLY A 39 -16.08 -0.40 14.09
C GLY A 39 -17.18 0.37 14.84
N HIS A 40 -17.76 -0.19 15.91
CA HIS A 40 -18.72 0.56 16.73
C HIS A 40 -18.06 1.74 17.45
N HIS A 41 -16.83 1.54 17.93
CA HIS A 41 -16.01 2.59 18.50
C HIS A 41 -14.62 2.59 17.87
N TRP A 42 -14.07 3.79 17.67
CA TRP A 42 -12.73 4.02 17.17
C TRP A 42 -11.95 4.90 18.14
N SER A 43 -10.73 4.51 18.46
CA SER A 43 -9.82 5.26 19.32
C SER A 43 -8.64 5.75 18.51
N LYS A 44 -8.32 7.05 18.60
CA LYS A 44 -7.13 7.63 17.99
C LYS A 44 -5.92 7.33 18.85
N LEU A 45 -4.82 6.90 18.21
CA LEU A 45 -3.52 6.80 18.86
C LEU A 45 -2.95 8.21 19.11
N SER A 46 -2.32 8.39 20.26
CA SER A 46 -1.58 9.63 20.52
C SER A 46 -0.25 9.66 19.79
N CYS A 47 0.29 10.86 19.52
CA CYS A 47 1.60 10.97 18.87
C CYS A 47 2.74 10.33 19.68
N ASP A 48 2.58 10.23 21.02
CA ASP A 48 3.58 9.58 21.88
C ASP A 48 3.63 8.05 21.72
N GLU A 49 2.56 7.47 21.15
CA GLU A 49 2.47 6.02 20.84
C GLU A 49 3.02 5.69 19.45
N LEU A 50 3.33 6.71 18.63
CA LEU A 50 3.72 6.57 17.24
C LEU A 50 5.17 7.03 17.01
N PRO A 51 5.88 6.49 16.00
CA PRO A 51 7.13 7.07 15.54
C PRO A 51 6.93 8.52 15.10
N PRO A 52 7.94 9.39 15.27
CA PRO A 52 7.85 10.79 14.87
C PRO A 52 7.46 10.96 13.40
N GLY A 53 6.45 11.77 13.14
CA GLY A 53 6.01 12.12 11.80
C GLY A 53 6.98 13.08 11.08
N ILE A 54 6.79 13.21 9.78
CA ILE A 54 7.41 14.26 8.96
C ILE A 54 6.32 15.27 8.60
N ALA A 55 6.65 16.55 8.57
CA ALA A 55 5.68 17.57 8.20
C ALA A 55 5.10 17.30 6.81
N GLY A 56 3.77 17.26 6.70
CA GLY A 56 3.06 16.95 5.45
C GLY A 56 3.06 15.47 5.06
N GLU A 57 3.52 14.58 5.95
CA GLU A 57 3.40 13.13 5.70
C GLU A 57 1.94 12.70 5.77
N GLY A 58 1.53 11.86 4.84
CA GLY A 58 0.20 11.28 4.76
C GLY A 58 0.25 9.97 4.01
N ALA A 59 -0.88 9.55 3.46
CA ALA A 59 -0.96 8.39 2.58
C ALA A 59 -1.71 8.75 1.29
N PHE A 60 -1.55 7.96 0.24
CA PHE A 60 -2.25 8.21 -1.03
C PHE A 60 -3.57 7.44 -1.07
N ALA A 61 -4.70 8.13 -0.99
CA ALA A 61 -6.04 7.55 -0.91
C ALA A 61 -6.51 6.81 -2.17
N ALA A 62 -5.76 6.86 -3.27
CA ALA A 62 -6.22 6.45 -4.60
C ALA A 62 -6.74 4.99 -4.68
N SER A 63 -6.19 4.08 -3.89
CA SER A 63 -6.51 2.65 -4.00
C SER A 63 -7.03 2.01 -2.72
N ASN A 64 -6.94 2.69 -1.55
CA ASN A 64 -7.17 2.11 -0.23
C ASN A 64 -6.26 0.88 0.03
N THR A 65 -5.00 0.90 -0.49
CA THR A 65 -4.00 -0.17 -0.33
C THR A 65 -2.70 0.31 0.28
N ASN A 66 -2.77 1.35 1.11
CA ASN A 66 -1.65 1.86 1.91
C ASN A 66 -1.45 1.07 3.20
N ILE A 67 -2.39 0.19 3.56
CA ILE A 67 -2.31 -0.66 4.74
C ILE A 67 -2.40 -2.12 4.30
N ALA A 68 -1.43 -2.93 4.72
CA ALA A 68 -1.51 -4.38 4.66
C ALA A 68 -1.51 -4.96 6.08
N VAL A 69 -2.27 -6.05 6.28
CA VAL A 69 -2.32 -6.79 7.54
C VAL A 69 -2.14 -8.28 7.29
N VAL A 70 -1.27 -8.93 8.06
CA VAL A 70 -1.05 -10.39 8.04
C VAL A 70 -0.85 -10.88 9.46
N GLY A 71 -1.67 -11.83 9.89
CA GLY A 71 -1.67 -12.27 11.29
C GLY A 71 -1.99 -11.10 12.21
N ASP A 72 -1.11 -10.81 13.16
CA ASP A 72 -1.22 -9.67 14.06
C ASP A 72 -0.46 -8.42 13.57
N LYS A 73 0.26 -8.53 12.47
CA LYS A 73 1.09 -7.46 11.92
C LYS A 73 0.30 -6.50 11.06
N ALA A 74 0.79 -5.25 11.00
CA ALA A 74 0.33 -4.23 10.07
C ALA A 74 1.50 -3.41 9.53
N TRP A 75 1.41 -3.02 8.27
CA TRP A 75 2.32 -2.11 7.60
C TRP A 75 1.52 -0.99 6.95
N ILE A 76 1.91 0.25 7.18
CA ILE A 76 1.29 1.44 6.60
C ILE A 76 2.33 2.18 5.77
N ALA A 77 2.09 2.30 4.47
CA ALA A 77 2.94 3.07 3.57
C ALA A 77 2.55 4.55 3.56
N THR A 78 3.56 5.41 3.47
CA THR A 78 3.38 6.87 3.49
C THR A 78 3.91 7.56 2.23
N THR A 79 3.46 8.79 2.02
CA THR A 79 3.95 9.70 0.97
C THR A 79 5.44 10.02 1.12
N SER A 80 6.01 9.86 2.32
CA SER A 80 7.44 10.05 2.60
C SER A 80 8.28 8.80 2.37
N SER A 81 7.74 7.79 1.66
CA SER A 81 8.39 6.50 1.37
C SER A 81 8.89 5.77 2.62
N ARG A 82 8.19 6.00 3.74
CA ARG A 82 8.37 5.29 5.00
C ARG A 82 7.23 4.30 5.21
N ILE A 83 7.48 3.30 6.04
CA ILE A 83 6.48 2.32 6.43
C ILE A 83 6.41 2.29 7.95
N TYR A 84 5.24 2.58 8.51
CA TYR A 84 4.93 2.34 9.91
C TYR A 84 4.58 0.86 10.07
N PHE A 85 5.34 0.15 10.88
CA PHE A 85 5.15 -1.27 11.16
C PHE A 85 4.67 -1.49 12.59
N SER A 86 3.65 -2.32 12.74
CA SER A 86 3.20 -2.82 14.03
C SER A 86 3.21 -4.35 14.03
N PRO A 87 3.84 -5.00 15.04
CA PRO A 87 3.85 -6.46 15.16
C PRO A 87 2.63 -7.03 15.90
N ASP A 88 1.77 -6.19 16.49
CA ASP A 88 0.86 -6.55 17.56
C ASP A 88 -0.51 -5.86 17.49
N LYS A 89 -1.04 -5.73 16.27
CA LYS A 89 -2.32 -5.08 15.95
C LYS A 89 -2.40 -3.62 16.37
N GLY A 90 -1.31 -2.89 16.18
CA GLY A 90 -1.26 -1.46 16.42
C GLY A 90 -1.09 -1.06 17.89
N LYS A 91 -0.57 -1.94 18.74
CA LYS A 91 -0.24 -1.59 20.14
C LYS A 91 1.14 -0.94 20.23
N THR A 92 2.09 -1.41 19.42
CA THR A 92 3.43 -0.83 19.30
C THR A 92 3.78 -0.55 17.85
N TRP A 93 4.66 0.43 17.61
CA TRP A 93 5.00 0.88 16.27
C TRP A 93 6.49 1.11 16.09
N GLU A 94 6.97 0.73 14.93
CA GLU A 94 8.35 0.94 14.46
C GLU A 94 8.33 1.62 13.10
N MET A 95 9.41 2.34 12.76
CA MET A 95 9.58 2.98 11.45
C MET A 95 10.56 2.19 10.60
N GLN A 96 10.14 1.87 9.39
CA GLN A 96 10.96 1.25 8.37
C GLN A 96 11.12 2.22 7.19
N SER A 97 12.31 2.23 6.57
CA SER A 97 12.59 3.07 5.40
C SER A 97 12.59 2.22 4.14
N THR A 98 12.12 2.80 3.04
CA THR A 98 12.20 2.18 1.71
C THR A 98 13.09 3.02 0.78
N PRO A 99 13.63 2.42 -0.30
CA PRO A 99 14.40 3.15 -1.29
C PRO A 99 13.52 3.87 -2.33
N ILE A 100 12.18 3.78 -2.24
CA ILE A 100 11.26 4.37 -3.23
C ILE A 100 11.38 5.89 -3.23
N VAL A 101 11.31 6.48 -4.42
CA VAL A 101 11.47 7.92 -4.68
C VAL A 101 10.48 8.76 -3.87
N LYS A 102 10.96 9.93 -3.36
CA LYS A 102 10.18 10.84 -2.50
C LYS A 102 10.65 12.30 -2.54
N ASP A 103 11.31 12.70 -3.61
CA ASP A 103 11.94 14.02 -3.70
C ASP A 103 10.91 15.14 -3.97
N GLU A 104 9.73 14.78 -4.49
CA GLU A 104 8.65 15.70 -4.80
C GLU A 104 7.36 15.31 -4.06
N PRO A 105 6.45 16.27 -3.78
CA PRO A 105 5.19 16.00 -3.06
C PRO A 105 4.26 15.00 -3.75
N THR A 106 4.45 14.77 -5.05
CA THR A 106 3.68 13.81 -5.86
C THR A 106 4.29 12.43 -5.92
N GLN A 107 5.45 12.25 -5.27
CA GLN A 107 6.18 10.99 -5.18
C GLN A 107 5.94 10.28 -3.86
N GLY A 108 6.24 9.00 -3.82
CA GLY A 108 6.12 8.16 -2.62
C GLY A 108 5.55 6.80 -2.92
N ILE A 109 5.15 6.09 -1.86
CA ILE A 109 4.52 4.77 -1.97
C ILE A 109 3.01 4.95 -2.10
N TYR A 110 2.43 4.44 -3.17
CA TYR A 110 0.98 4.49 -3.42
C TYR A 110 0.24 3.26 -2.91
N SER A 111 0.93 2.13 -2.88
CA SER A 111 0.34 0.85 -2.50
C SER A 111 1.39 -0.09 -1.99
N LEU A 112 1.01 -0.93 -1.04
CA LEU A 112 1.80 -2.07 -0.60
C LEU A 112 0.89 -3.29 -0.40
N ASP A 113 1.49 -4.48 -0.50
CA ASP A 113 0.83 -5.73 -0.14
C ASP A 113 1.84 -6.70 0.46
N PHE A 114 1.36 -7.58 1.34
CA PHE A 114 2.16 -8.61 1.97
C PHE A 114 1.54 -9.99 1.72
N TYR A 115 2.28 -10.86 1.04
CA TYR A 115 1.87 -12.24 0.80
C TYR A 115 1.84 -13.06 2.10
N ASN A 116 2.80 -12.79 2.97
CA ASN A 116 2.93 -13.38 4.30
C ASN A 116 3.71 -12.42 5.21
N GLU A 117 3.98 -12.81 6.44
CA GLU A 117 4.65 -11.96 7.43
C GLU A 117 6.08 -11.51 7.05
N ASN A 118 6.69 -12.10 6.02
CA ASN A 118 8.06 -11.81 5.58
C ASN A 118 8.13 -11.18 4.19
N VAL A 119 7.27 -11.63 3.27
CA VAL A 119 7.33 -11.23 1.85
C VAL A 119 6.31 -10.16 1.57
N GLY A 120 6.78 -8.98 1.18
CA GLY A 120 5.96 -7.83 0.85
C GLY A 120 6.49 -7.07 -0.35
N VAL A 121 5.60 -6.39 -1.07
CA VAL A 121 5.90 -5.52 -2.21
C VAL A 121 5.32 -4.14 -1.97
N ALA A 122 6.05 -3.10 -2.37
CA ALA A 122 5.60 -1.72 -2.38
C ALA A 122 5.80 -1.12 -3.78
N ILE A 123 4.82 -0.35 -4.23
CA ILE A 123 4.86 0.35 -5.51
C ILE A 123 4.42 1.79 -5.33
N GLY A 124 5.01 2.66 -6.14
CA GLY A 124 4.74 4.09 -6.10
C GLY A 124 5.18 4.80 -7.38
N GLY A 125 5.94 5.86 -7.21
CA GLY A 125 6.44 6.70 -8.31
C GLY A 125 5.84 8.09 -8.25
N ASP A 126 5.55 8.67 -9.42
CA ASP A 126 5.05 10.03 -9.57
C ASP A 126 3.88 10.07 -10.56
N TYR A 127 2.68 10.37 -10.08
CA TYR A 127 1.50 10.45 -10.95
C TYR A 127 1.54 11.63 -11.93
N THR A 128 2.37 12.63 -11.68
CA THR A 128 2.57 13.77 -12.60
C THR A 128 3.59 13.47 -13.69
N ASN A 129 4.44 12.46 -13.47
CA ASN A 129 5.38 11.92 -14.44
C ASN A 129 5.25 10.37 -14.52
N PRO A 130 4.10 9.87 -14.97
CA PRO A 130 3.74 8.47 -14.84
C PRO A 130 4.62 7.50 -15.67
N LYS A 131 5.36 8.01 -16.63
CA LYS A 131 6.29 7.21 -17.45
C LYS A 131 7.65 6.98 -16.77
N ASN A 132 7.94 7.69 -15.68
CA ASN A 132 9.16 7.47 -14.91
C ASN A 132 9.01 6.17 -14.07
N ASN A 133 9.85 5.20 -14.39
CA ASN A 133 9.87 3.88 -13.73
C ASN A 133 11.12 3.67 -12.84
N THR A 134 11.86 4.76 -12.57
CA THR A 134 13.05 4.74 -11.72
C THR A 134 12.63 4.81 -10.25
N ALA A 135 13.20 3.96 -9.41
CA ALA A 135 13.01 3.94 -7.95
C ALA A 135 11.52 3.92 -7.52
N ASN A 136 10.66 3.24 -8.26
CA ASN A 136 9.22 3.25 -8.02
C ASN A 136 8.66 1.94 -7.43
N LYS A 137 9.48 0.90 -7.25
CA LYS A 137 9.03 -0.40 -6.73
C LYS A 137 10.12 -1.12 -5.96
N ALA A 138 9.72 -1.75 -4.85
CA ALA A 138 10.63 -2.48 -3.99
C ALA A 138 9.95 -3.71 -3.37
N ILE A 139 10.76 -4.71 -3.01
CA ILE A 139 10.35 -5.93 -2.33
C ILE A 139 11.08 -6.09 -1.00
N THR A 140 10.41 -6.67 -0.04
CA THR A 140 11.01 -7.18 1.20
C THR A 140 10.86 -8.69 1.29
N LYS A 141 11.81 -9.34 1.95
CA LYS A 141 11.79 -10.80 2.27
C LYS A 141 11.97 -11.06 3.77
N ASP A 142 11.95 -10.00 4.58
CA ASP A 142 12.22 -10.05 6.03
C ASP A 142 11.21 -9.23 6.86
N GLY A 143 10.00 -9.03 6.32
CA GLY A 143 8.91 -8.33 6.99
C GLY A 143 9.05 -6.81 6.98
N GLY A 144 9.80 -6.27 6.03
CA GLY A 144 10.00 -4.84 5.86
C GLY A 144 11.23 -4.28 6.54
N LYS A 145 12.06 -5.13 7.20
CA LYS A 145 13.32 -4.67 7.81
C LYS A 145 14.29 -4.16 6.76
N THR A 146 14.32 -4.84 5.60
CA THR A 146 15.06 -4.39 4.41
C THR A 146 14.16 -4.39 3.18
N TRP A 147 14.33 -3.36 2.33
CA TRP A 147 13.64 -3.22 1.06
C TRP A 147 14.66 -3.06 -0.06
N ASN A 148 14.49 -3.82 -1.12
CA ASN A 148 15.37 -3.80 -2.29
C ASN A 148 14.56 -3.43 -3.52
N PHE A 149 15.15 -2.63 -4.42
CA PHE A 149 14.53 -2.37 -5.72
C PHE A 149 14.32 -3.66 -6.51
N ILE A 150 13.23 -3.70 -7.25
CA ILE A 150 12.93 -4.72 -8.25
C ILE A 150 12.67 -4.04 -9.59
N ALA A 151 13.20 -4.59 -10.68
CA ALA A 151 13.05 -4.07 -12.04
C ALA A 151 13.24 -2.54 -12.13
N ASP A 152 14.25 -1.98 -11.46
CA ASP A 152 14.50 -0.53 -11.43
C ASP A 152 14.80 0.00 -12.85
N GLY A 153 14.19 1.13 -13.21
CA GLY A 153 14.27 1.70 -14.56
C GLY A 153 13.58 0.88 -15.65
N GLN A 154 12.78 -0.13 -15.29
CA GLN A 154 12.02 -0.98 -16.18
C GLN A 154 10.52 -0.94 -15.84
N GLU A 155 9.67 -1.49 -16.71
CA GLU A 155 8.25 -1.67 -16.41
C GLU A 155 8.03 -2.41 -15.09
N PRO A 156 6.92 -2.13 -14.39
CA PRO A 156 5.91 -1.15 -14.74
C PRO A 156 6.32 0.28 -14.37
N ASP A 157 5.74 1.22 -15.09
CA ASP A 157 5.72 2.63 -14.74
C ASP A 157 4.83 2.90 -13.50
N TYR A 158 4.39 4.15 -13.27
CA TYR A 158 3.51 4.47 -12.14
C TYR A 158 2.30 3.54 -12.04
N LYS A 159 2.08 3.00 -10.85
CA LYS A 159 0.88 2.23 -10.50
C LYS A 159 0.35 2.66 -9.13
N SER A 160 -0.97 2.67 -8.98
CA SER A 160 -1.65 3.08 -7.76
C SER A 160 -2.07 1.92 -6.85
N CYS A 161 -2.01 0.69 -7.34
CA CYS A 161 -2.43 -0.50 -6.59
C CYS A 161 -1.58 -1.70 -6.97
N VAL A 162 -1.09 -2.44 -5.97
CA VAL A 162 -0.35 -3.70 -6.15
C VAL A 162 -0.92 -4.76 -5.22
N GLN A 163 -1.03 -5.99 -5.71
CA GLN A 163 -1.36 -7.16 -4.88
C GLN A 163 -0.63 -8.40 -5.37
N PHE A 164 -0.28 -9.27 -4.44
CA PHE A 164 0.10 -10.63 -4.76
C PHE A 164 -1.12 -11.41 -5.26
N VAL A 165 -0.91 -12.28 -6.24
CA VAL A 165 -1.92 -13.26 -6.63
C VAL A 165 -2.05 -14.28 -5.48
N PRO A 166 -3.26 -14.54 -4.98
CA PRO A 166 -3.45 -15.55 -3.93
C PRO A 166 -2.90 -16.92 -4.34
N SER A 167 -2.33 -17.66 -3.39
CA SER A 167 -1.78 -19.01 -3.60
C SER A 167 -0.60 -19.11 -4.58
N SER A 168 0.08 -18.01 -4.89
CA SER A 168 1.20 -17.94 -5.85
C SER A 168 2.59 -18.17 -5.22
N ASP A 169 2.65 -18.56 -3.95
CA ASP A 169 3.91 -18.65 -3.18
C ASP A 169 4.70 -17.33 -3.14
N GLY A 170 3.99 -16.18 -3.26
CA GLY A 170 4.59 -14.85 -3.28
C GLY A 170 5.39 -14.54 -4.55
N LYS A 171 5.15 -15.27 -5.64
CA LYS A 171 5.86 -15.07 -6.91
C LYS A 171 5.09 -14.22 -7.89
N GLU A 172 3.77 -14.36 -7.92
CA GLU A 172 2.94 -13.65 -8.88
C GLU A 172 2.41 -12.35 -8.27
N ILE A 173 2.59 -11.26 -9.00
CA ILE A 173 2.21 -9.91 -8.58
C ILE A 173 1.45 -9.23 -9.72
N VAL A 174 0.34 -8.59 -9.38
CA VAL A 174 -0.39 -7.71 -10.28
C VAL A 174 -0.27 -6.28 -9.76
N ALA A 175 0.04 -5.35 -10.66
CA ALA A 175 0.04 -3.93 -10.38
C ALA A 175 -0.84 -3.21 -11.40
N LEU A 176 -1.68 -2.27 -10.95
CA LEU A 176 -2.49 -1.46 -11.85
C LEU A 176 -2.54 0.01 -11.44
N GLY A 177 -2.86 0.83 -12.40
CA GLY A 177 -3.05 2.26 -12.26
C GLY A 177 -3.76 2.82 -13.49
N PHE A 178 -3.79 4.14 -13.61
CA PHE A 178 -4.34 4.76 -14.81
C PHE A 178 -3.46 4.55 -16.07
N THR A 179 -2.25 4.02 -15.91
CA THR A 179 -1.35 3.62 -17.00
C THR A 179 -1.56 2.17 -17.45
N GLY A 180 -2.53 1.46 -16.88
CA GLY A 180 -2.87 0.08 -17.25
C GLY A 180 -2.53 -0.95 -16.19
N ILE A 181 -2.51 -2.23 -16.61
CA ILE A 181 -2.33 -3.41 -15.76
C ILE A 181 -1.05 -4.12 -16.14
N SER A 182 -0.19 -4.41 -15.18
CA SER A 182 1.05 -5.13 -15.32
C SER A 182 1.09 -6.35 -14.40
N TYR A 183 1.79 -7.40 -14.83
CA TYR A 183 1.92 -8.68 -14.13
C TYR A 183 3.37 -9.13 -14.11
N SER A 184 3.78 -9.68 -12.99
CA SER A 184 5.05 -10.38 -12.80
C SER A 184 4.78 -11.81 -12.33
N SER A 185 5.58 -12.77 -12.77
CA SER A 185 5.55 -14.18 -12.34
C SER A 185 6.81 -14.61 -11.56
N ASP A 186 7.70 -13.67 -11.28
CA ASP A 186 9.04 -13.90 -10.72
C ASP A 186 9.37 -12.98 -9.55
N SER A 187 8.37 -12.68 -8.71
CA SER A 187 8.50 -11.82 -7.53
C SER A 187 8.89 -10.37 -7.87
N GLY A 188 8.52 -9.90 -9.07
CA GLY A 188 8.75 -8.54 -9.50
C GLY A 188 10.08 -8.31 -10.23
N ASP A 189 10.89 -9.34 -10.47
CA ASP A 189 12.16 -9.21 -11.18
C ASP A 189 11.92 -8.81 -12.66
N SER A 190 10.85 -9.30 -13.27
CA SER A 190 10.40 -8.89 -14.59
C SER A 190 8.88 -8.69 -14.66
N TRP A 191 8.43 -7.86 -15.59
CA TRP A 191 7.03 -7.49 -15.72
C TRP A 191 6.56 -7.50 -17.17
N LYS A 192 5.28 -7.85 -17.33
CA LYS A 192 4.58 -7.81 -18.60
C LYS A 192 3.34 -6.92 -18.47
N GLN A 193 3.17 -5.96 -19.36
CA GLN A 193 1.92 -5.22 -19.49
C GLN A 193 0.83 -6.12 -20.08
N LEU A 194 -0.27 -6.27 -19.36
CA LEU A 194 -1.41 -7.08 -19.77
C LEU A 194 -2.49 -6.25 -20.48
N SER A 195 -2.64 -4.98 -20.09
CA SER A 195 -3.68 -4.08 -20.61
C SER A 195 -3.28 -2.62 -20.40
N GLU A 196 -3.74 -1.74 -21.29
CA GLU A 196 -3.63 -0.28 -21.15
C GLU A 196 -4.86 0.33 -20.47
N GLU A 197 -5.86 -0.49 -20.12
CA GLU A 197 -7.09 -0.04 -19.50
C GLU A 197 -6.86 0.60 -18.13
N PRO A 198 -7.30 1.86 -17.91
CA PRO A 198 -7.03 2.58 -16.67
C PRO A 198 -7.95 2.13 -15.53
N PHE A 199 -7.36 1.88 -14.38
CA PHE A 199 -8.05 1.63 -13.11
C PHE A 199 -7.33 2.37 -11.97
N TYR A 200 -7.95 2.40 -10.79
CA TYR A 200 -7.36 2.98 -9.58
C TYR A 200 -7.03 1.92 -8.54
N THR A 201 -7.87 0.90 -8.44
CA THR A 201 -7.75 -0.15 -7.42
C THR A 201 -8.30 -1.48 -7.93
N PHE A 202 -7.89 -2.57 -7.30
CA PHE A 202 -8.47 -3.90 -7.52
C PHE A 202 -8.39 -4.74 -6.25
N ARG A 203 -9.18 -5.81 -6.22
CA ARG A 203 -9.13 -6.83 -5.17
C ARG A 203 -9.32 -8.21 -5.79
N PHE A 204 -8.46 -9.14 -5.41
CA PHE A 204 -8.65 -10.54 -5.74
C PHE A 204 -9.83 -11.13 -4.98
N LEU A 205 -10.67 -11.87 -5.70
CA LEU A 205 -11.69 -12.74 -5.12
C LEU A 205 -11.10 -14.13 -4.82
N ASN A 206 -10.21 -14.61 -5.69
CA ASN A 206 -9.44 -15.84 -5.60
C ASN A 206 -8.19 -15.72 -6.49
N ASP A 207 -7.44 -16.81 -6.68
CA ASP A 207 -6.20 -16.85 -7.47
C ASP A 207 -6.35 -16.51 -8.98
N SER A 208 -7.55 -16.56 -9.50
CA SER A 208 -7.83 -16.40 -10.93
C SER A 208 -8.80 -15.27 -11.25
N ILE A 209 -9.45 -14.67 -10.26
CA ILE A 209 -10.46 -13.62 -10.46
C ILE A 209 -10.18 -12.44 -9.54
N ALA A 210 -10.16 -11.24 -10.12
CA ALA A 210 -10.18 -9.99 -9.38
C ALA A 210 -11.27 -9.05 -9.91
N TYR A 211 -11.64 -8.07 -9.10
CA TYR A 211 -12.47 -6.94 -9.51
C TYR A 211 -11.64 -5.67 -9.44
N ALA A 212 -11.60 -4.92 -10.54
CA ALA A 212 -10.94 -3.63 -10.63
C ALA A 212 -11.97 -2.50 -10.72
N ALA A 213 -11.67 -1.38 -10.07
CA ALA A 213 -12.48 -0.18 -10.12
C ALA A 213 -11.67 1.01 -10.67
N GLY A 214 -12.31 1.82 -11.51
CA GLY A 214 -11.77 3.01 -12.13
C GLY A 214 -12.84 4.09 -12.30
N LYS A 215 -12.54 5.13 -13.06
CA LYS A 215 -13.48 6.24 -13.28
C LYS A 215 -14.76 5.75 -13.95
N GLY A 216 -15.85 5.71 -13.16
CA GLY A 216 -17.19 5.38 -13.64
C GLY A 216 -17.39 3.92 -14.05
N ARG A 217 -16.50 2.99 -13.63
CA ARG A 217 -16.60 1.58 -14.00
C ARG A 217 -16.07 0.62 -12.95
N ILE A 218 -16.60 -0.59 -12.98
CA ILE A 218 -16.07 -1.78 -12.29
C ILE A 218 -15.93 -2.87 -13.35
N SER A 219 -14.81 -3.60 -13.33
CA SER A 219 -14.53 -4.68 -14.28
C SER A 219 -14.10 -5.93 -13.55
N LYS A 220 -14.53 -7.09 -14.05
CA LYS A 220 -14.03 -8.39 -13.63
C LYS A 220 -12.77 -8.69 -14.45
N LEU A 221 -11.67 -8.97 -13.78
CA LEU A 221 -10.42 -9.43 -14.37
C LEU A 221 -10.32 -10.95 -14.19
N ALA A 222 -9.92 -11.65 -15.24
CA ALA A 222 -9.67 -13.10 -15.20
C ALA A 222 -8.20 -13.36 -15.56
N PHE A 223 -7.49 -14.00 -14.66
CA PHE A 223 -6.12 -14.47 -14.83
C PHE A 223 -6.15 -15.97 -15.15
N LYS A 224 -5.39 -16.41 -16.14
CA LYS A 224 -5.32 -17.81 -16.59
C LYS A 224 -3.88 -18.28 -16.58
#